data_dfa5645c99c0fdcf7c2301b5c3733c08
#
_entry.id   dfa5645c99c0fdcf7c2301b5c3733c08
#
_cell.length_a   1.000
_cell.length_b   1.000
_cell.length_c   1.000
_cell.angle_alpha   90.00
_cell.angle_beta   90.00
_cell.angle_gamma   90.00
#
_symmetry.space_group_name_H-M   'P 1'
#
loop_
_entity.id
_entity.type
_entity.pdbx_description
1 polymer ?
#
loop_
_entity_poly.entity_id
_entity_poly.type
_entity_poly.pdbx_seq_one_letter_code
_entity_poly.pdbx_strand_id
1 'polypeptide(L)'
;MALRDIPSFYMSKLAYGPRVIEYMKKRGDSLHLDMPIAEMLAIVAHAVNKRVQDVAVMMLDRPRHKEIVEQIRAAGASLRMIGDGDIAAAIAPSLPEPDVDLYMGIGGAPEAVLAAAAIKCLGGDMQCRMWPRDEKERKSLVANGYEKDLDRIYAADDLAKGQNIIFCATGISDSALLQGVRARGGVTAVTHSILMRAKSKTVRFIRARHDLQIKTIRLRSDNREHIL
;
A
#
# COMPACT_ATOMS: atom_id res chain seq x y z
N MET A 1 5.97 2.55 -18.12
CA MET A 1 7.27 2.50 -17.44
C MET A 1 7.89 1.16 -17.81
N ALA A 2 8.99 1.16 -18.57
CA ALA A 2 9.72 -0.08 -18.81
C ALA A 2 10.51 -0.38 -17.54
N LEU A 3 10.15 -1.43 -16.81
CA LEU A 3 11.00 -2.03 -15.80
C LEU A 3 12.18 -2.64 -16.58
N ARG A 4 13.31 -1.97 -16.60
CA ARG A 4 14.58 -2.62 -16.94
C ARG A 4 14.82 -3.69 -15.86
N ASP A 5 15.66 -4.69 -16.17
CA ASP A 5 16.10 -5.74 -15.24
C ASP A 5 16.80 -5.13 -14.00
N ILE A 6 16.00 -4.55 -13.12
CA ILE A 6 16.45 -3.96 -11.88
C ILE A 6 16.31 -5.06 -10.82
N PRO A 7 17.38 -5.39 -10.09
CA PRO A 7 17.23 -6.32 -8.99
C PRO A 7 16.16 -5.83 -8.01
N SER A 8 15.25 -6.71 -7.63
CA SER A 8 14.20 -6.39 -6.67
C SER A 8 14.85 -5.96 -5.35
N PHE A 9 14.63 -4.71 -4.94
CA PHE A 9 15.11 -4.17 -3.68
C PHE A 9 13.93 -3.75 -2.80
N TYR A 10 14.21 -3.48 -1.53
CA TYR A 10 13.22 -2.99 -0.57
C TYR A 10 13.23 -1.47 -0.50
N MET A 11 12.10 -0.93 -0.09
CA MET A 11 11.91 0.49 0.21
C MET A 11 11.27 0.66 1.58
N SER A 12 11.76 1.63 2.35
CA SER A 12 11.00 2.22 3.45
C SER A 12 9.81 2.98 2.86
N LYS A 13 8.65 2.85 3.47
CA LYS A 13 7.39 3.39 2.97
C LYS A 13 6.61 4.07 4.08
N LEU A 14 6.05 5.21 3.75
CA LEU A 14 5.08 5.95 4.55
C LEU A 14 3.92 6.30 3.62
N ALA A 15 2.68 5.93 3.95
CA ALA A 15 1.52 6.29 3.14
C ALA A 15 0.39 6.83 4.01
N TYR A 16 -0.30 7.86 3.49
CA TYR A 16 -1.34 8.60 4.21
C TYR A 16 -2.44 9.08 3.26
N GLY A 17 -3.61 9.30 3.83
CA GLY A 17 -4.80 9.66 3.08
C GLY A 17 -4.95 11.15 2.78
N PRO A 18 -5.98 11.52 1.99
CA PRO A 18 -6.23 12.90 1.56
C PRO A 18 -6.51 13.86 2.72
N ARG A 19 -7.09 13.39 3.84
CA ARG A 19 -7.33 14.20 5.04
C ARG A 19 -6.03 14.75 5.64
N VAL A 20 -4.98 13.94 5.66
CA VAL A 20 -3.65 14.33 6.13
C VAL A 20 -3.04 15.39 5.21
N ILE A 21 -3.16 15.20 3.89
CA ILE A 21 -2.68 16.17 2.89
C ILE A 21 -3.38 17.52 3.05
N GLU A 22 -4.70 17.49 3.22
CA GLU A 22 -5.49 18.71 3.39
C GLU A 22 -5.10 19.47 4.67
N TYR A 23 -4.90 18.75 5.77
CA TYR A 23 -4.44 19.32 7.03
C TYR A 23 -3.07 19.98 6.88
N MET A 24 -2.09 19.27 6.30
CA MET A 24 -0.75 19.82 6.07
C MET A 24 -0.78 21.08 5.24
N LYS A 25 -1.56 21.11 4.15
CA LYS A 25 -1.72 22.31 3.31
C LYS A 25 -2.29 23.51 4.06
N LYS A 26 -3.25 23.29 4.97
CA LYS A 26 -3.89 24.35 5.74
C LYS A 26 -2.99 24.91 6.85
N ARG A 27 -2.14 24.07 7.43
CA ARG A 27 -1.30 24.44 8.57
C ARG A 27 0.13 24.80 8.20
N GLY A 28 0.58 24.47 7.00
CA GLY A 28 1.98 24.59 6.60
C GLY A 28 2.86 23.47 7.19
N ASP A 29 2.24 22.42 7.73
CA ASP A 29 2.93 21.24 8.25
C ASP A 29 3.37 20.34 7.09
N SER A 30 4.30 19.42 7.35
CA SER A 30 4.72 18.38 6.43
C SER A 30 4.99 17.08 7.16
N LEU A 31 4.63 15.95 6.56
CA LEU A 31 5.13 14.64 6.95
C LEU A 31 6.41 14.35 6.19
N HIS A 32 7.37 13.76 6.87
CA HIS A 32 8.64 13.36 6.28
C HIS A 32 9.06 11.98 6.79
N LEU A 33 9.57 11.14 5.90
CA LEU A 33 9.94 9.75 6.23
C LEU A 33 10.99 9.65 7.36
N ASP A 34 11.81 10.68 7.54
CA ASP A 34 12.85 10.76 8.59
C ASP A 34 12.39 11.48 9.88
N MET A 35 11.14 11.90 9.93
CA MET A 35 10.59 12.56 11.12
C MET A 35 10.47 11.56 12.27
N PRO A 36 10.68 12.00 13.55
CA PRO A 36 10.37 11.18 14.70
C PRO A 36 8.94 10.67 14.66
N ILE A 37 8.74 9.37 14.90
CA ILE A 37 7.42 8.73 14.76
C ILE A 37 6.38 9.39 15.67
N ALA A 38 6.75 9.81 16.88
CA ALA A 38 5.84 10.49 17.78
C ALA A 38 5.31 11.82 17.20
N GLU A 39 6.15 12.60 16.53
CA GLU A 39 5.75 13.85 15.88
C GLU A 39 4.86 13.57 14.68
N MET A 40 5.21 12.56 13.86
CA MET A 40 4.42 12.12 12.72
C MET A 40 3.01 11.71 13.16
N LEU A 41 2.91 10.92 14.23
CA LEU A 41 1.63 10.46 14.77
C LEU A 41 0.80 11.62 15.34
N ALA A 42 1.43 12.63 15.94
CA ALA A 42 0.73 13.83 16.41
C ALA A 42 0.11 14.61 15.23
N ILE A 43 0.85 14.82 14.14
CA ILE A 43 0.34 15.47 12.93
C ILE A 43 -0.84 14.68 12.35
N VAL A 44 -0.69 13.36 12.22
CA VAL A 44 -1.77 12.48 11.70
C VAL A 44 -2.99 12.54 12.62
N ALA A 45 -2.82 12.46 13.94
CA ALA A 45 -3.90 12.53 14.91
C ALA A 45 -4.73 13.82 14.74
N HIS A 46 -4.06 14.97 14.64
CA HIS A 46 -4.72 16.24 14.37
C HIS A 46 -5.46 16.25 13.02
N ALA A 47 -4.81 15.71 11.97
CA ALA A 47 -5.38 15.68 10.62
C ALA A 47 -6.67 14.87 10.53
N VAL A 48 -6.74 13.75 11.28
CA VAL A 48 -7.91 12.87 11.26
C VAL A 48 -8.89 13.14 12.42
N ASN A 49 -8.59 14.14 13.27
CA ASN A 49 -9.37 14.52 14.45
C ASN A 49 -9.51 13.36 15.46
N LYS A 50 -8.39 12.75 15.80
CA LYS A 50 -8.27 11.65 16.79
C LYS A 50 -7.25 12.02 17.86
N ARG A 51 -7.26 11.30 18.98
CA ARG A 51 -6.13 11.29 19.92
C ARG A 51 -5.05 10.37 19.33
N VAL A 52 -3.79 10.55 19.68
CA VAL A 52 -2.69 9.69 19.21
C VAL A 52 -2.98 8.21 19.46
N GLN A 53 -3.53 7.88 20.63
CA GLN A 53 -3.89 6.50 20.99
C GLN A 53 -4.97 5.85 20.10
N ASP A 54 -5.76 6.67 19.43
CA ASP A 54 -6.82 6.23 18.52
C ASP A 54 -6.38 6.23 17.04
N VAL A 55 -5.15 6.69 16.77
CA VAL A 55 -4.54 6.61 15.43
C VAL A 55 -4.17 5.16 15.13
N ALA A 56 -4.70 4.62 14.05
CA ALA A 56 -4.42 3.27 13.61
C ALA A 56 -3.30 3.25 12.57
N VAL A 57 -2.15 2.69 12.94
CA VAL A 57 -1.01 2.44 12.04
C VAL A 57 -1.05 0.99 11.57
N MET A 58 -0.98 0.77 10.27
CA MET A 58 -0.89 -0.58 9.69
C MET A 58 0.52 -0.84 9.18
N MET A 59 1.02 -2.06 9.38
CA MET A 59 2.29 -2.53 8.84
C MET A 59 2.33 -4.06 8.73
N LEU A 60 3.29 -4.54 7.94
CA LEU A 60 3.58 -5.98 7.86
C LEU A 60 4.27 -6.47 9.14
N ASP A 61 3.88 -7.65 9.62
CA ASP A 61 4.58 -8.35 10.70
C ASP A 61 5.86 -8.98 10.15
N ARG A 62 6.97 -8.27 10.31
CA ARG A 62 8.30 -8.71 9.87
C ARG A 62 9.36 -8.28 10.87
N PRO A 63 10.40 -9.11 11.13
CA PRO A 63 11.47 -8.78 12.09
C PRO A 63 12.15 -7.43 11.83
N ARG A 64 12.27 -7.01 10.57
CA ARG A 64 12.87 -5.73 10.16
C ARG A 64 12.10 -4.50 10.63
N HIS A 65 10.87 -4.66 11.12
CA HIS A 65 10.03 -3.57 11.62
C HIS A 65 10.13 -3.36 13.15
N LYS A 66 10.93 -4.15 13.85
CA LYS A 66 10.98 -4.16 15.32
C LYS A 66 11.13 -2.76 15.91
N GLU A 67 12.09 -1.98 15.42
CA GLU A 67 12.34 -0.62 15.93
C GLU A 67 11.16 0.32 15.68
N ILE A 68 10.54 0.24 14.51
CA ILE A 68 9.35 1.05 14.15
C ILE A 68 8.18 0.67 15.07
N VAL A 69 7.98 -0.62 15.32
CA VAL A 69 6.93 -1.13 16.23
C VAL A 69 7.13 -0.59 17.65
N GLU A 70 8.37 -0.63 18.15
CA GLU A 70 8.71 -0.11 19.49
C GLU A 70 8.43 1.40 19.60
N GLN A 71 8.78 2.18 18.59
CA GLN A 71 8.52 3.62 18.55
C GLN A 71 7.03 3.96 18.47
N ILE A 72 6.26 3.24 17.64
CA ILE A 72 4.80 3.44 17.56
C ILE A 72 4.12 3.11 18.89
N ARG A 73 4.51 2.00 19.53
CA ARG A 73 4.01 1.62 20.86
C ARG A 73 4.38 2.62 21.93
N ALA A 74 5.61 3.10 21.93
CA ALA A 74 6.07 4.13 22.87
C ALA A 74 5.29 5.45 22.72
N ALA A 75 4.89 5.81 21.50
CA ALA A 75 4.03 6.96 21.23
C ALA A 75 2.55 6.70 21.60
N GLY A 76 2.17 5.45 21.91
CA GLY A 76 0.84 5.07 22.37
C GLY A 76 -0.19 4.87 21.26
N ALA A 77 0.18 4.89 19.98
CA ALA A 77 -0.74 4.69 18.86
C ALA A 77 -1.18 3.22 18.71
N SER A 78 -2.34 3.02 18.09
CA SER A 78 -2.85 1.69 17.77
C SER A 78 -2.10 1.07 16.60
N LEU A 79 -1.60 -0.15 16.77
CA LEU A 79 -0.82 -0.86 15.75
C LEU A 79 -1.58 -2.07 15.23
N ARG A 80 -1.79 -2.13 13.91
CA ARG A 80 -2.38 -3.27 13.20
C ARG A 80 -1.32 -3.97 12.38
N MET A 81 -0.87 -5.13 12.85
CA MET A 81 0.11 -5.95 12.15
C MET A 81 -0.59 -6.99 11.28
N ILE A 82 -0.13 -7.12 10.04
CA ILE A 82 -0.69 -8.06 9.05
C ILE A 82 0.41 -8.99 8.53
N GLY A 83 0.02 -10.24 8.27
CA GLY A 83 0.95 -11.25 7.77
C GLY A 83 1.40 -11.01 6.33
N ASP A 84 0.53 -10.44 5.48
CA ASP A 84 0.77 -10.19 4.06
C ASP A 84 -0.15 -9.07 3.55
N GLY A 85 0.06 -8.60 2.29
CA GLY A 85 -0.80 -7.62 1.64
C GLY A 85 -0.29 -6.18 1.71
N ASP A 86 1.01 -5.99 1.52
CA ASP A 86 1.71 -4.68 1.54
C ASP A 86 1.00 -3.60 0.71
N ILE A 87 0.56 -3.95 -0.50
CA ILE A 87 -0.13 -3.01 -1.41
C ILE A 87 -1.47 -2.58 -0.81
N ALA A 88 -2.29 -3.53 -0.35
CA ALA A 88 -3.59 -3.24 0.22
C ALA A 88 -3.48 -2.40 1.50
N ALA A 89 -2.47 -2.70 2.34
CA ALA A 89 -2.18 -1.95 3.54
C ALA A 89 -1.76 -0.50 3.27
N ALA A 90 -0.89 -0.28 2.28
CA ALA A 90 -0.44 1.05 1.91
C ALA A 90 -1.57 1.92 1.30
N ILE A 91 -2.55 1.30 0.64
CA ILE A 91 -3.72 1.97 0.06
C ILE A 91 -4.76 2.32 1.15
N ALA A 92 -4.87 1.51 2.19
CA ALA A 92 -5.95 1.59 3.20
C ALA A 92 -6.17 3.00 3.79
N PRO A 93 -5.14 3.79 4.16
CA PRO A 93 -5.32 5.14 4.69
C PRO A 93 -5.99 6.12 3.72
N SER A 94 -5.95 5.80 2.42
CA SER A 94 -6.49 6.67 1.35
C SER A 94 -7.91 6.30 0.93
N LEU A 95 -8.50 5.24 1.48
CA LEU A 95 -9.88 4.85 1.18
C LEU A 95 -10.89 5.92 1.63
N PRO A 96 -12.09 6.00 1.02
CA PRO A 96 -13.13 6.96 1.43
C PRO A 96 -13.54 6.84 2.90
N GLU A 97 -13.60 5.63 3.42
CA GLU A 97 -13.91 5.30 4.82
C GLU A 97 -12.78 4.44 5.38
N PRO A 98 -11.65 5.05 5.77
CA PRO A 98 -10.49 4.29 6.17
C PRO A 98 -10.61 3.78 7.62
N ASP A 99 -10.36 2.49 7.82
CA ASP A 99 -10.16 1.89 9.14
C ASP A 99 -8.72 2.07 9.66
N VAL A 100 -7.85 2.66 8.84
CA VAL A 100 -6.41 2.85 9.08
C VAL A 100 -6.07 4.29 8.73
N ASP A 101 -5.27 4.94 9.56
CA ASP A 101 -4.91 6.35 9.38
C ASP A 101 -3.55 6.53 8.72
N LEU A 102 -2.66 5.56 8.92
CA LEU A 102 -1.28 5.61 8.44
C LEU A 102 -0.80 4.20 8.08
N TYR A 103 -0.03 4.07 7.01
CA TYR A 103 0.77 2.89 6.73
C TYR A 103 2.24 3.22 6.86
N MET A 104 2.99 2.37 7.57
CA MET A 104 4.44 2.43 7.66
C MET A 104 5.02 1.04 7.45
N GLY A 105 6.18 0.96 6.79
CA GLY A 105 6.84 -0.33 6.66
C GLY A 105 7.96 -0.36 5.64
N ILE A 106 8.60 -1.53 5.55
CA ILE A 106 9.66 -1.84 4.60
C ILE A 106 9.18 -3.01 3.76
N GLY A 107 9.09 -2.82 2.46
CA GLY A 107 8.60 -3.82 1.51
C GLY A 107 9.16 -3.61 0.12
N GLY A 108 8.81 -4.47 -0.84
CA GLY A 108 9.35 -4.47 -2.20
C GLY A 108 9.08 -3.17 -2.97
N ALA A 109 10.01 -2.79 -3.81
CA ALA A 109 9.88 -1.62 -4.69
C ALA A 109 8.76 -1.78 -5.74
N PRO A 110 8.52 -2.96 -6.35
CA PRO A 110 7.38 -3.15 -7.25
C PRO A 110 6.04 -2.89 -6.59
N GLU A 111 5.87 -3.34 -5.34
CA GLU A 111 4.66 -3.11 -4.54
C GLU A 111 4.46 -1.61 -4.25
N ALA A 112 5.55 -0.85 -4.04
CA ALA A 112 5.48 0.59 -3.85
C ALA A 112 4.93 1.31 -5.09
N VAL A 113 5.32 0.91 -6.30
CA VAL A 113 4.82 1.48 -7.56
C VAL A 113 3.33 1.20 -7.74
N LEU A 114 2.88 -0.02 -7.44
CA LEU A 114 1.46 -0.39 -7.51
C LEU A 114 0.63 0.38 -6.48
N ALA A 115 1.13 0.47 -5.24
CA ALA A 115 0.48 1.25 -4.18
C ALA A 115 0.39 2.74 -4.56
N ALA A 116 1.46 3.34 -5.07
CA ALA A 116 1.48 4.73 -5.52
C ALA A 116 0.43 5.00 -6.60
N ALA A 117 0.29 4.10 -7.59
CA ALA A 117 -0.71 4.21 -8.63
C ALA A 117 -2.15 4.24 -8.06
N ALA A 118 -2.45 3.36 -7.10
CA ALA A 118 -3.74 3.30 -6.45
C ALA A 118 -4.00 4.51 -5.53
N ILE A 119 -3.02 4.88 -4.70
CA ILE A 119 -3.08 6.02 -3.78
C ILE A 119 -3.36 7.31 -4.55
N LYS A 120 -2.71 7.52 -5.71
CA LYS A 120 -2.99 8.64 -6.59
C LYS A 120 -4.44 8.67 -7.10
N CYS A 121 -5.06 7.52 -7.35
CA CYS A 121 -6.47 7.46 -7.70
C CYS A 121 -7.39 7.96 -6.57
N LEU A 122 -6.99 7.76 -5.32
CA LEU A 122 -7.74 8.10 -4.12
C LEU A 122 -7.44 9.52 -3.60
N GLY A 123 -6.38 10.17 -4.08
CA GLY A 123 -5.99 11.52 -3.65
C GLY A 123 -5.11 11.55 -2.40
N GLY A 124 -4.63 10.41 -1.96
CA GLY A 124 -3.59 10.29 -0.94
C GLY A 124 -2.18 10.53 -1.50
N ASP A 125 -1.19 10.35 -0.66
CA ASP A 125 0.22 10.38 -1.04
C ASP A 125 1.03 9.34 -0.27
N MET A 126 2.25 9.09 -0.73
CA MET A 126 3.22 8.24 -0.06
C MET A 126 4.63 8.75 -0.26
N GLN A 127 5.49 8.40 0.67
CA GLN A 127 6.93 8.61 0.59
C GLN A 127 7.64 7.28 0.66
N CYS A 128 8.62 7.09 -0.21
CA CYS A 128 9.44 5.88 -0.23
C CYS A 128 10.91 6.23 -0.38
N ARG A 129 11.78 5.46 0.26
CA ARG A 129 13.23 5.53 0.07
C ARG A 129 13.80 4.12 -0.04
N MET A 130 14.84 3.95 -0.84
CA MET A 130 15.54 2.67 -0.95
C MET A 130 16.04 2.21 0.42
N TRP A 131 15.85 0.93 0.71
CA TRP A 131 16.26 0.31 1.97
C TRP A 131 17.05 -0.96 1.65
N PRO A 132 18.37 -0.85 1.43
CA PRO A 132 19.21 -2.02 1.23
C PRO A 132 19.28 -2.86 2.52
N ARG A 133 19.06 -4.17 2.39
CA ARG A 133 19.02 -5.11 3.53
C ARG A 133 20.36 -5.28 4.22
N ASP A 134 21.43 -5.14 3.44
CA ASP A 134 22.82 -5.31 3.87
C ASP A 134 23.77 -4.51 2.96
N GLU A 135 25.06 -4.51 3.34
CA GLU A 135 26.09 -3.82 2.61
C GLU A 135 26.35 -4.42 1.21
N LYS A 136 26.07 -5.70 1.01
CA LYS A 136 26.19 -6.35 -0.31
C LYS A 136 25.15 -5.82 -1.27
N GLU A 137 23.90 -5.70 -0.81
CA GLU A 137 22.81 -5.11 -1.61
C GLU A 137 23.07 -3.63 -1.88
N ARG A 138 23.56 -2.87 -0.88
CA ARG A 138 23.96 -1.48 -1.05
C ARG A 138 25.01 -1.32 -2.16
N LYS A 139 26.06 -2.12 -2.13
CA LYS A 139 27.11 -2.12 -3.18
C LYS A 139 26.55 -2.50 -4.55
N SER A 140 25.64 -3.46 -4.60
CA SER A 140 24.96 -3.85 -5.85
C SER A 140 24.12 -2.70 -6.42
N LEU A 141 23.39 -1.96 -5.59
CA LEU A 141 22.62 -0.79 -6.03
C LEU A 141 23.55 0.31 -6.57
N VAL A 142 24.66 0.60 -5.89
CA VAL A 142 25.67 1.55 -6.36
C VAL A 142 26.25 1.12 -7.70
N ALA A 143 26.65 -0.15 -7.84
CA ALA A 143 27.21 -0.69 -9.10
C ALA A 143 26.21 -0.64 -10.27
N ASN A 144 24.88 -0.68 -9.98
CA ASN A 144 23.83 -0.51 -10.98
C ASN A 144 23.43 0.97 -11.22
N GLY A 145 24.17 1.94 -10.67
CA GLY A 145 23.98 3.36 -10.92
C GLY A 145 22.96 4.07 -10.03
N TYR A 146 22.52 3.44 -8.94
CA TYR A 146 21.54 4.00 -8.00
C TYR A 146 22.16 4.77 -6.82
N GLU A 147 23.46 5.11 -6.86
CA GLU A 147 24.13 5.79 -5.76
C GLU A 147 23.43 7.08 -5.32
N LYS A 148 23.06 7.92 -6.30
CA LYS A 148 22.37 9.20 -6.05
C LYS A 148 20.90 9.03 -5.60
N ASP A 149 20.37 7.86 -5.80
CA ASP A 149 18.96 7.53 -5.50
C ASP A 149 18.78 6.85 -4.14
N LEU A 150 19.87 6.41 -3.50
CA LEU A 150 19.80 5.67 -2.23
C LEU A 150 19.11 6.47 -1.11
N ASP A 151 19.44 7.75 -1.00
CA ASP A 151 18.90 8.63 0.05
C ASP A 151 17.73 9.47 -0.44
N ARG A 152 17.36 9.36 -1.72
CA ARG A 152 16.25 10.09 -2.31
C ARG A 152 14.92 9.61 -1.77
N ILE A 153 14.06 10.54 -1.35
CA ILE A 153 12.66 10.26 -1.06
C ILE A 153 11.85 10.42 -2.34
N TYR A 154 11.11 9.39 -2.68
CA TYR A 154 10.19 9.33 -3.80
C TYR A 154 8.76 9.56 -3.32
N ALA A 155 8.06 10.52 -3.88
CA ALA A 155 6.63 10.71 -3.71
C ALA A 155 5.83 9.76 -4.62
N ALA A 156 4.52 9.66 -4.42
CA ALA A 156 3.64 8.86 -5.28
C ALA A 156 3.75 9.28 -6.76
N ASP A 157 3.95 10.58 -7.05
CA ASP A 157 4.14 11.08 -8.42
C ASP A 157 5.46 10.66 -9.06
N ASP A 158 6.51 10.45 -8.27
CA ASP A 158 7.78 9.92 -8.77
C ASP A 158 7.67 8.45 -9.18
N LEU A 159 6.94 7.65 -8.38
CA LEU A 159 6.77 6.21 -8.56
C LEU A 159 5.76 5.89 -9.67
N ALA A 160 4.67 6.63 -9.76
CA ALA A 160 3.60 6.45 -10.74
C ALA A 160 3.29 7.76 -11.45
N LYS A 161 4.05 8.06 -12.51
CA LYS A 161 3.98 9.35 -13.23
C LYS A 161 2.68 9.56 -14.00
N GLY A 162 2.24 10.82 -14.05
CA GLY A 162 1.11 11.26 -14.86
C GLY A 162 -0.25 11.02 -14.20
N GLN A 163 -1.32 11.39 -14.92
CA GLN A 163 -2.71 11.32 -14.43
C GLN A 163 -3.55 10.25 -15.14
N ASN A 164 -3.04 9.63 -16.21
CA ASN A 164 -3.76 8.60 -16.95
C ASN A 164 -3.54 7.21 -16.34
N ILE A 165 -3.90 7.10 -15.05
CA ILE A 165 -3.76 5.86 -14.28
C ILE A 165 -5.15 5.26 -14.10
N ILE A 166 -5.27 3.98 -14.40
CA ILE A 166 -6.39 3.11 -14.01
C ILE A 166 -5.81 2.02 -13.14
N PHE A 167 -6.36 1.86 -11.94
CA PHE A 167 -6.03 0.77 -11.03
C PHE A 167 -7.23 -0.16 -10.90
N CYS A 168 -6.98 -1.46 -11.05
CA CYS A 168 -7.99 -2.49 -10.84
C CYS A 168 -7.41 -3.62 -10.01
N ALA A 169 -8.16 -4.07 -9.02
CA ALA A 169 -7.80 -5.20 -8.18
C ALA A 169 -9.03 -6.01 -7.81
N THR A 170 -8.84 -7.33 -7.64
CA THR A 170 -9.87 -8.25 -7.15
C THR A 170 -9.34 -9.00 -5.93
N GLY A 171 -10.11 -9.05 -4.86
CA GLY A 171 -9.75 -9.77 -3.64
C GLY A 171 -9.80 -11.28 -3.86
N ILE A 172 -8.69 -11.96 -3.58
CA ILE A 172 -8.63 -13.44 -3.51
C ILE A 172 -8.86 -13.87 -2.06
N SER A 173 -8.16 -13.25 -1.13
CA SER A 173 -8.34 -13.34 0.33
C SER A 173 -8.84 -12.02 0.90
N ASP A 174 -9.33 -12.03 2.14
CA ASP A 174 -9.70 -10.80 2.85
C ASP A 174 -8.48 -9.91 3.08
N SER A 175 -8.66 -8.63 2.87
CA SER A 175 -7.63 -7.61 3.08
C SER A 175 -8.26 -6.29 3.54
N ALA A 176 -7.44 -5.32 3.91
CA ALA A 176 -7.89 -3.98 4.24
C ALA A 176 -8.57 -3.26 3.04
N LEU A 177 -8.31 -3.71 1.82
CA LEU A 177 -8.84 -3.10 0.60
C LEU A 177 -10.13 -3.79 0.13
N LEU A 178 -10.18 -5.12 0.11
CA LEU A 178 -11.25 -5.91 -0.51
C LEU A 178 -11.53 -7.20 0.28
N GLN A 179 -12.77 -7.64 0.23
CA GLN A 179 -13.14 -8.99 0.66
C GLN A 179 -12.63 -10.03 -0.33
N GLY A 180 -12.24 -11.18 0.17
CA GLY A 180 -11.84 -12.32 -0.62
C GLY A 180 -13.00 -12.99 -1.36
N VAL A 181 -12.67 -14.00 -2.16
CA VAL A 181 -13.64 -14.83 -2.87
C VAL A 181 -14.50 -15.62 -1.88
N ARG A 182 -15.81 -15.61 -2.08
CA ARG A 182 -16.78 -16.38 -1.30
C ARG A 182 -17.45 -17.42 -2.19
N ALA A 183 -17.02 -18.67 -2.08
CA ALA A 183 -17.69 -19.79 -2.74
C ALA A 183 -18.89 -20.26 -1.90
N ARG A 184 -20.00 -20.63 -2.55
CA ARG A 184 -21.21 -21.15 -1.93
C ARG A 184 -21.66 -22.42 -2.65
N GLY A 185 -21.63 -23.54 -1.92
CA GLY A 185 -22.17 -24.82 -2.39
C GLY A 185 -21.52 -25.37 -3.67
N GLY A 186 -20.31 -24.95 -4.03
CA GLY A 186 -19.64 -25.38 -5.26
C GLY A 186 -20.28 -24.86 -6.56
N VAL A 187 -21.40 -24.16 -6.49
CA VAL A 187 -22.21 -23.73 -7.64
C VAL A 187 -21.99 -22.26 -7.96
N THR A 188 -21.78 -21.43 -6.95
CA THR A 188 -21.63 -20.00 -7.13
C THR A 188 -20.40 -19.45 -6.40
N ALA A 189 -19.76 -18.41 -6.96
CA ALA A 189 -18.75 -17.64 -6.28
C ALA A 189 -19.11 -16.14 -6.32
N VAL A 190 -18.70 -15.42 -5.27
CA VAL A 190 -18.81 -13.96 -5.20
C VAL A 190 -17.40 -13.40 -5.11
N THR A 191 -17.11 -12.41 -5.97
CA THR A 191 -15.86 -11.67 -5.96
C THR A 191 -16.12 -10.19 -5.66
N HIS A 192 -15.13 -9.56 -5.05
CA HIS A 192 -15.13 -8.12 -4.78
C HIS A 192 -13.92 -7.50 -5.48
N SER A 193 -14.19 -6.47 -6.26
CA SER A 193 -13.16 -5.76 -7.04
C SER A 193 -13.27 -4.25 -6.81
N ILE A 194 -12.16 -3.56 -6.96
CA ILE A 194 -12.09 -2.11 -7.03
C ILE A 194 -11.56 -1.68 -8.39
N LEU A 195 -12.18 -0.67 -8.98
CA LEU A 195 -11.72 -0.03 -10.21
C LEU A 195 -11.66 1.48 -9.97
N MET A 196 -10.46 2.04 -10.10
CA MET A 196 -10.21 3.45 -9.82
C MET A 196 -9.52 4.14 -10.99
N ARG A 197 -9.78 5.43 -11.14
CA ARG A 197 -9.12 6.28 -12.15
C ARG A 197 -8.58 7.57 -11.53
N ALA A 198 -7.28 7.84 -11.71
CA ALA A 198 -6.62 9.00 -11.12
C ALA A 198 -7.16 10.34 -11.66
N LYS A 199 -7.35 10.47 -12.97
CA LYS A 199 -7.81 11.71 -13.62
C LYS A 199 -9.18 12.18 -13.15
N SER A 200 -10.12 11.26 -12.92
CA SER A 200 -11.50 11.60 -12.52
C SER A 200 -11.76 11.38 -11.04
N LYS A 201 -10.80 10.85 -10.28
CA LYS A 201 -10.98 10.43 -8.87
C LYS A 201 -12.18 9.52 -8.67
N THR A 202 -12.55 8.79 -9.71
CA THR A 202 -13.69 7.86 -9.66
C THR A 202 -13.25 6.55 -9.04
N VAL A 203 -13.97 6.10 -8.03
CA VAL A 203 -13.79 4.80 -7.37
C VAL A 203 -15.06 3.98 -7.57
N ARG A 204 -14.90 2.73 -7.99
CA ARG A 204 -16.00 1.77 -8.14
C ARG A 204 -15.68 0.53 -7.34
N PHE A 205 -16.59 0.14 -6.46
CA PHE A 205 -16.59 -1.16 -5.84
C PHE A 205 -17.55 -2.06 -6.61
N ILE A 206 -17.05 -3.19 -7.08
CA ILE A 206 -17.79 -4.13 -7.92
C ILE A 206 -17.92 -5.44 -7.15
N ARG A 207 -19.17 -5.82 -6.85
CA ARG A 207 -19.48 -7.14 -6.32
C ARG A 207 -20.07 -7.97 -7.44
N ALA A 208 -19.37 -9.00 -7.87
CA ALA A 208 -19.84 -9.88 -8.94
C ALA A 208 -20.21 -11.26 -8.38
N ARG A 209 -21.33 -11.81 -8.88
CA ARG A 209 -21.72 -13.19 -8.62
C ARG A 209 -21.48 -14.01 -9.89
N HIS A 210 -20.76 -15.10 -9.73
CA HIS A 210 -20.42 -16.02 -10.80
C HIS A 210 -21.21 -17.31 -10.64
N ASP A 211 -21.83 -17.78 -11.72
CA ASP A 211 -22.38 -19.13 -11.80
C ASP A 211 -21.25 -20.05 -12.31
N LEU A 212 -20.80 -20.94 -11.46
CA LEU A 212 -19.68 -21.85 -11.75
C LEU A 212 -20.12 -23.04 -12.62
N GLN A 213 -21.42 -23.27 -12.77
CA GLN A 213 -21.94 -24.31 -13.68
C GLN A 213 -21.85 -23.86 -15.16
N ILE A 214 -21.98 -22.54 -15.40
CA ILE A 214 -21.93 -21.96 -16.74
C ILE A 214 -20.52 -21.47 -17.07
N LYS A 215 -19.83 -20.89 -16.07
CA LYS A 215 -18.51 -20.31 -16.24
C LYS A 215 -17.40 -21.36 -16.16
N THR A 216 -16.86 -21.74 -17.30
CA THR A 216 -15.67 -22.61 -17.35
C THR A 216 -14.44 -21.86 -16.83
N ILE A 217 -13.87 -22.30 -15.72
CA ILE A 217 -12.60 -21.82 -15.18
C ILE A 217 -11.53 -22.81 -15.59
N ARG A 218 -10.61 -22.40 -16.46
CA ARG A 218 -9.45 -23.20 -16.84
C ARG A 218 -8.31 -22.89 -15.89
N LEU A 219 -7.96 -23.85 -15.03
CA LEU A 219 -6.75 -23.81 -14.22
C LEU A 219 -5.61 -24.46 -15.00
N ARG A 220 -4.57 -23.70 -15.34
CA ARG A 220 -3.32 -24.27 -15.84
C ARG A 220 -2.49 -24.71 -14.63
N SER A 221 -2.48 -25.98 -14.32
CA SER A 221 -1.46 -26.63 -13.50
C SER A 221 -0.90 -27.81 -14.29
N ASP A 222 0.37 -27.80 -14.56
CA ASP A 222 1.18 -28.92 -15.06
C ASP A 222 0.50 -29.81 -16.10
N ASN A 223 0.21 -29.25 -17.29
CA ASN A 223 -0.34 -29.99 -18.45
C ASN A 223 -1.66 -30.77 -18.21
N ARG A 224 -2.36 -30.54 -17.11
CA ARG A 224 -3.70 -31.08 -16.89
C ARG A 224 -4.72 -29.97 -16.83
N GLU A 225 -5.67 -29.95 -17.76
CA GLU A 225 -6.84 -29.10 -17.68
C GLU A 225 -7.78 -29.69 -16.61
N HIS A 226 -7.91 -29.01 -15.46
CA HIS A 226 -8.98 -29.29 -14.51
C HIS A 226 -10.13 -28.34 -14.84
N ILE A 227 -11.25 -28.89 -15.22
CA ILE A 227 -12.54 -28.19 -15.31
C ILE A 227 -13.17 -28.32 -13.92
N LEU A 228 -13.37 -27.21 -13.24
CA LEU A 228 -14.17 -27.12 -12.03
C LEU A 228 -15.60 -26.79 -12.39
#